data_178330bf02373f9c7c8b4d9ae6e8aa22
#
_entry.id   178330bf02373f9c7c8b4d9ae6e8aa22
#
_cell.length_a   1.000
_cell.length_b   1.000
_cell.length_c   1.000
_cell.angle_alpha   90.00
_cell.angle_beta   90.00
_cell.angle_gamma   90.00
#
_symmetry.space_group_name_H-M   'P 1'
#
loop_
_entity.id
_entity.type
_entity.pdbx_description
1 polymer ?
#
loop_
_entity_poly.entity_id
_entity_poly.type
_entity_poly.pdbx_seq_one_letter_code
_entity_poly.pdbx_strand_id
1 'polypeptide(L)'
;MNTSASPSQDVSLHDALASYARRWPDEAEVARLFAAFLDEAPTVFERIHLEGHFTASSWLVDRSGTRVLLTHHRKLERWLQLGGHADGDRNLANVALREAEEESGLTDLRVEPEIFDLDRHWIPERGDIPGHWHWDVRYVVHAEGREDYVVSEESHDLAWRSIDAVLADPGSDESMRRMAAKWTKRGTAESA
;
A
#
# COMPACT_ATOMS: atom_id res chain seq x y z
N MET A 1 35.49 -11.01 -12.42
CA MET A 1 34.82 -11.66 -11.27
C MET A 1 33.33 -11.45 -11.47
N ASN A 2 32.65 -12.53 -11.85
CA ASN A 2 31.21 -12.50 -12.19
C ASN A 2 30.42 -12.58 -10.86
N THR A 3 29.81 -11.50 -10.43
CA THR A 3 28.77 -11.55 -9.39
C THR A 3 27.47 -11.95 -10.08
N SER A 4 27.16 -13.24 -10.00
CA SER A 4 25.83 -13.72 -10.38
C SER A 4 24.83 -13.23 -9.34
N ALA A 5 24.04 -12.20 -9.69
CA ALA A 5 22.82 -11.91 -9.00
C ALA A 5 21.90 -13.13 -9.15
N SER A 6 21.55 -13.76 -8.06
CA SER A 6 20.50 -14.77 -8.04
C SER A 6 19.22 -14.13 -8.57
N PRO A 7 18.47 -14.78 -9.49
CA PRO A 7 17.17 -14.29 -9.88
C PRO A 7 16.27 -14.33 -8.64
N SER A 8 15.79 -13.18 -8.17
CA SER A 8 14.64 -13.10 -7.29
C SER A 8 13.51 -13.83 -8.03
N GLN A 9 13.01 -14.93 -7.47
CA GLN A 9 11.80 -15.57 -8.01
C GLN A 9 10.70 -14.52 -7.87
N ASP A 10 10.24 -13.98 -8.98
CA ASP A 10 9.04 -13.14 -9.04
C ASP A 10 7.87 -14.02 -8.58
N VAL A 11 7.50 -13.85 -7.31
CA VAL A 11 6.32 -14.51 -6.74
C VAL A 11 5.11 -13.93 -7.47
N SER A 12 4.30 -14.79 -8.09
CA SER A 12 3.11 -14.32 -8.77
C SER A 12 2.16 -13.64 -7.77
N LEU A 13 1.37 -12.66 -8.24
CA LEU A 13 0.38 -12.00 -7.37
C LEU A 13 -0.62 -13.02 -6.79
N HIS A 14 -0.96 -14.08 -7.51
CA HIS A 14 -1.76 -15.19 -7.00
C HIS A 14 -1.11 -15.87 -5.78
N ASP A 15 0.17 -16.19 -5.86
CA ASP A 15 0.89 -16.82 -4.75
C ASP A 15 0.99 -15.88 -3.55
N ALA A 16 1.19 -14.58 -3.81
CA ALA A 16 1.22 -13.55 -2.77
C ALA A 16 -0.14 -13.42 -2.06
N LEU A 17 -1.25 -13.41 -2.81
CA LEU A 17 -2.62 -13.38 -2.27
C LEU A 17 -2.93 -14.66 -1.48
N ALA A 18 -2.51 -15.83 -1.97
CA ALA A 18 -2.66 -17.09 -1.25
C ALA A 18 -1.84 -17.11 0.05
N SER A 19 -0.64 -16.52 0.04
CA SER A 19 0.19 -16.35 1.24
C SER A 19 -0.46 -15.40 2.24
N TYR A 20 -1.00 -14.29 1.77
CA TYR A 20 -1.75 -13.34 2.58
C TYR A 20 -2.94 -13.99 3.28
N ALA A 21 -3.77 -14.76 2.56
CA ALA A 21 -4.92 -15.48 3.11
C ALA A 21 -4.53 -16.48 4.22
N ARG A 22 -3.36 -17.12 4.11
CA ARG A 22 -2.84 -18.00 5.17
C ARG A 22 -2.39 -17.23 6.41
N ARG A 23 -1.81 -16.05 6.22
CA ARG A 23 -1.31 -15.20 7.31
C ARG A 23 -2.45 -14.50 8.04
N TRP A 24 -3.49 -14.13 7.31
CA TRP A 24 -4.67 -13.43 7.83
C TRP A 24 -5.95 -14.21 7.47
N PRO A 25 -6.27 -15.33 8.19
CA PRO A 25 -7.41 -16.19 7.86
C PRO A 25 -8.76 -15.46 7.89
N ASP A 26 -8.92 -14.47 8.75
CA ASP A 26 -10.14 -13.65 8.85
C ASP A 26 -10.35 -12.76 7.60
N GLU A 27 -9.30 -12.54 6.82
CA GLU A 27 -9.32 -11.76 5.57
C GLU A 27 -9.19 -12.64 4.32
N ALA A 28 -9.27 -13.96 4.45
CA ALA A 28 -9.12 -14.90 3.32
C ALA A 28 -10.18 -14.68 2.23
N GLU A 29 -11.37 -14.22 2.59
CA GLU A 29 -12.42 -13.87 1.61
C GLU A 29 -12.01 -12.67 0.74
N VAL A 30 -11.44 -11.63 1.34
CA VAL A 30 -10.94 -10.46 0.62
C VAL A 30 -9.84 -10.88 -0.36
N ALA A 31 -8.88 -11.70 0.09
CA ALA A 31 -7.82 -12.21 -0.78
C ALA A 31 -8.37 -13.03 -1.97
N ARG A 32 -9.44 -13.82 -1.77
CA ARG A 32 -10.11 -14.55 -2.87
C ARG A 32 -10.79 -13.61 -3.86
N LEU A 33 -11.41 -12.52 -3.40
CA LEU A 33 -11.99 -11.51 -4.28
C LEU A 33 -10.91 -10.83 -5.15
N PHE A 34 -9.75 -10.51 -4.57
CA PHE A 34 -8.61 -9.95 -5.30
C PHE A 34 -8.05 -10.93 -6.33
N ALA A 35 -7.95 -12.22 -6.00
CA ALA A 35 -7.54 -13.25 -6.96
C ALA A 35 -8.54 -13.41 -8.12
N ALA A 36 -9.83 -13.38 -7.83
CA ALA A 36 -10.87 -13.43 -8.86
C ALA A 36 -10.81 -12.21 -9.79
N PHE A 37 -10.61 -11.01 -9.24
CA PHE A 37 -10.44 -9.79 -10.04
C PHE A 37 -9.16 -9.84 -10.90
N LEU A 38 -8.07 -10.40 -10.38
CA LEU A 38 -6.83 -10.59 -11.14
C LEU A 38 -7.04 -11.44 -12.41
N ASP A 39 -7.96 -12.41 -12.35
CA ASP A 39 -8.29 -13.31 -13.46
C ASP A 39 -9.31 -12.71 -14.45
N GLU A 40 -9.92 -11.58 -14.14
CA GLU A 40 -11.00 -11.01 -14.95
C GLU A 40 -10.52 -10.55 -16.33
N ALA A 41 -9.40 -9.84 -16.40
CA ALA A 41 -8.82 -9.39 -17.65
C ALA A 41 -7.33 -9.02 -17.49
N PRO A 42 -6.52 -9.10 -18.55
CA PRO A 42 -5.13 -8.63 -18.50
C PRO A 42 -4.97 -7.13 -18.25
N THR A 43 -6.04 -6.35 -18.48
CA THR A 43 -6.09 -4.88 -18.34
C THR A 43 -6.43 -4.40 -16.93
N VAL A 44 -6.65 -5.28 -15.96
CA VAL A 44 -6.97 -4.91 -14.57
C VAL A 44 -5.89 -4.07 -13.86
N PHE A 45 -4.69 -3.99 -14.43
CA PHE A 45 -3.61 -3.11 -13.96
C PHE A 45 -3.61 -1.72 -14.63
N GLU A 46 -4.54 -1.47 -15.55
CA GLU A 46 -4.58 -0.25 -16.34
C GLU A 46 -5.86 0.54 -16.07
N ARG A 47 -5.78 1.88 -16.07
CA ARG A 47 -6.93 2.78 -15.85
C ARG A 47 -8.02 2.66 -16.93
N ILE A 48 -7.71 2.05 -18.07
CA ILE A 48 -8.70 1.79 -19.13
C ILE A 48 -9.70 0.69 -18.75
N HIS A 49 -9.41 -0.11 -17.72
CA HIS A 49 -10.36 -1.08 -17.17
C HIS A 49 -11.37 -0.32 -16.29
N LEU A 50 -12.49 0.05 -16.89
CA LEU A 50 -13.43 1.04 -16.33
C LEU A 50 -14.21 0.55 -15.11
N GLU A 51 -14.34 -0.77 -14.90
CA GLU A 51 -15.02 -1.34 -13.72
C GLU A 51 -14.19 -1.23 -12.46
N GLY A 52 -12.88 -1.15 -12.63
CA GLY A 52 -11.89 -0.98 -11.57
C GLY A 52 -10.51 -1.41 -12.01
N HIS A 53 -9.50 -1.07 -11.23
CA HIS A 53 -8.13 -1.46 -11.52
C HIS A 53 -7.29 -1.54 -10.24
N PHE A 54 -6.15 -2.23 -10.35
CA PHE A 54 -5.20 -2.31 -9.24
C PHE A 54 -4.53 -0.99 -8.97
N THR A 55 -4.42 -0.69 -7.69
CA THR A 55 -3.58 0.35 -7.11
C THR A 55 -2.63 -0.27 -6.10
N ALA A 56 -1.57 0.42 -5.74
CA ALA A 56 -0.69 -0.02 -4.69
C ALA A 56 -0.35 1.14 -3.75
N SER A 57 -0.33 0.84 -2.46
CA SER A 57 -0.06 1.83 -1.41
C SER A 57 1.00 1.33 -0.43
N SER A 58 1.64 2.27 0.25
CA SER A 58 2.72 2.01 1.18
C SER A 58 2.32 2.31 2.63
N TRP A 59 2.51 1.35 3.51
CA TRP A 59 2.64 1.59 4.94
C TRP A 59 4.09 1.98 5.22
N LEU A 60 4.42 3.27 4.96
CA LEU A 60 5.79 3.79 5.05
C LEU A 60 6.14 4.09 6.49
N VAL A 61 6.97 3.24 7.09
CA VAL A 61 7.39 3.35 8.49
C VAL A 61 8.76 3.99 8.62
N ASP A 62 8.93 4.76 9.69
CA ASP A 62 10.22 5.33 10.06
C ASP A 62 11.21 4.26 10.51
N ARG A 63 12.48 4.62 10.66
CA ARG A 63 13.54 3.69 11.09
C ARG A 63 13.25 3.03 12.44
N SER A 64 12.53 3.70 13.32
CA SER A 64 12.15 3.14 14.62
C SER A 64 10.97 2.17 14.58
N GLY A 65 10.20 2.18 13.48
CA GLY A 65 8.96 1.41 13.34
C GLY A 65 7.83 1.93 14.22
N THR A 66 7.94 3.14 14.79
CA THR A 66 6.93 3.70 15.70
C THR A 66 6.03 4.74 15.04
N ARG A 67 6.44 5.25 13.87
CA ARG A 67 5.67 6.24 13.10
C ARG A 67 5.46 5.77 11.68
N VAL A 68 4.36 6.19 11.09
CA VAL A 68 4.02 6.01 9.68
C VAL A 68 3.91 7.38 9.01
N LEU A 69 4.43 7.51 7.77
CA LEU A 69 4.26 8.71 6.97
C LEU A 69 2.90 8.68 6.28
N LEU A 70 2.11 9.70 6.54
CA LEU A 70 0.78 9.87 5.95
C LEU A 70 0.69 11.18 5.19
N THR A 71 -0.12 11.18 4.15
CA THR A 71 -0.50 12.38 3.40
C THR A 71 -1.85 12.91 3.85
N HIS A 72 -1.97 14.23 4.00
CA HIS A 72 -3.27 14.89 4.12
C HIS A 72 -3.83 15.12 2.71
N HIS A 73 -4.68 14.19 2.29
CA HIS A 73 -5.18 14.13 0.92
C HIS A 73 -6.11 15.33 0.61
N ARG A 74 -5.74 16.19 -0.36
CA ARG A 74 -6.42 17.47 -0.69
C ARG A 74 -7.92 17.37 -0.93
N LYS A 75 -8.38 16.25 -1.52
CA LYS A 75 -9.79 16.10 -1.93
C LYS A 75 -10.65 15.43 -0.88
N LEU A 76 -10.04 14.56 -0.06
CA LEU A 76 -10.74 13.77 0.94
C LEU A 76 -10.68 14.38 2.34
N GLU A 77 -9.81 15.40 2.53
CA GLU A 77 -9.59 16.07 3.82
C GLU A 77 -9.29 15.08 4.94
N ARG A 78 -8.52 14.02 4.62
CA ARG A 78 -8.17 12.91 5.52
C ARG A 78 -6.70 12.57 5.40
N TRP A 79 -6.16 12.04 6.50
CA TRP A 79 -4.84 11.44 6.52
C TRP A 79 -4.92 10.02 5.99
N LEU A 80 -4.18 9.74 4.93
CA LEU A 80 -4.13 8.45 4.24
C LEU A 80 -2.68 8.03 4.00
N GLN A 81 -2.50 6.75 3.69
CA GLN A 81 -1.23 6.24 3.19
C GLN A 81 -0.88 6.81 1.81
N LEU A 82 0.41 6.82 1.47
CA LEU A 82 0.91 7.15 0.14
C LEU A 82 0.61 6.00 -0.83
N GLY A 83 0.31 6.32 -2.09
CA GLY A 83 0.05 5.29 -3.09
C GLY A 83 -0.64 5.81 -4.33
N GLY A 84 -0.63 4.99 -5.37
CA GLY A 84 -1.16 5.35 -6.69
C GLY A 84 -1.52 4.16 -7.56
N HIS A 85 -1.69 4.45 -8.83
CA HIS A 85 -2.14 3.46 -9.82
C HIS A 85 -1.00 2.56 -10.28
N ALA A 86 -1.36 1.32 -10.60
CA ALA A 86 -0.41 0.36 -11.18
C ALA A 86 0.08 0.79 -12.57
N ASP A 87 -0.79 1.42 -13.38
CA ASP A 87 -0.51 1.92 -14.73
C ASP A 87 0.21 0.89 -15.62
N GLY A 88 -0.26 -0.37 -15.55
CA GLY A 88 0.26 -1.50 -16.31
C GLY A 88 1.40 -2.26 -15.62
N ASP A 89 1.98 -1.73 -14.56
CA ASP A 89 3.01 -2.45 -13.79
C ASP A 89 2.35 -3.55 -12.93
N ARG A 90 2.79 -4.79 -13.13
CA ARG A 90 2.27 -5.96 -12.41
C ARG A 90 2.99 -6.21 -11.09
N ASN A 91 4.13 -5.56 -10.87
CA ASN A 91 4.86 -5.63 -9.61
C ASN A 91 4.36 -4.55 -8.66
N LEU A 92 3.26 -4.82 -7.97
CA LEU A 92 2.60 -3.86 -7.08
C LEU A 92 3.46 -3.45 -5.87
N ALA A 93 4.44 -4.26 -5.47
CA ALA A 93 5.41 -3.86 -4.45
C ALA A 93 6.33 -2.73 -4.97
N ASN A 94 6.78 -2.83 -6.23
CA ASN A 94 7.55 -1.76 -6.86
C ASN A 94 6.70 -0.51 -7.07
N VAL A 95 5.41 -0.65 -7.40
CA VAL A 95 4.48 0.48 -7.51
C VAL A 95 4.38 1.19 -6.15
N ALA A 96 4.13 0.47 -5.07
CA ALA A 96 4.05 1.04 -3.73
C ALA A 96 5.35 1.75 -3.30
N LEU A 97 6.51 1.20 -3.67
CA LEU A 97 7.82 1.82 -3.42
C LEU A 97 7.98 3.12 -4.22
N ARG A 98 7.70 3.09 -5.52
CA ARG A 98 7.77 4.26 -6.41
C ARG A 98 6.89 5.39 -5.91
N GLU A 99 5.61 5.12 -5.60
CA GLU A 99 4.68 6.11 -5.08
C GLU A 99 5.16 6.69 -3.74
N ALA A 100 5.73 5.85 -2.86
CA ALA A 100 6.31 6.32 -1.61
C ALA A 100 7.48 7.29 -1.86
N GLU A 101 8.36 7.01 -2.83
CA GLU A 101 9.48 7.89 -3.21
C GLU A 101 8.99 9.19 -3.84
N GLU A 102 8.07 9.11 -4.81
CA GLU A 102 7.56 10.26 -5.57
C GLU A 102 6.77 11.23 -4.68
N GLU A 103 5.87 10.72 -3.83
CA GLU A 103 5.03 11.55 -3.00
C GLU A 103 5.77 12.12 -1.77
N SER A 104 6.75 11.41 -1.22
CA SER A 104 7.48 11.85 -0.02
C SER A 104 8.79 12.58 -0.31
N GLY A 105 9.39 12.34 -1.48
CA GLY A 105 10.75 12.80 -1.81
C GLY A 105 11.84 12.11 -0.98
N LEU A 106 11.50 11.05 -0.25
CA LEU A 106 12.47 10.26 0.51
C LEU A 106 13.25 9.34 -0.43
N THR A 107 14.49 9.08 -0.06
CA THR A 107 15.39 8.12 -0.71
C THR A 107 15.78 7.02 0.29
N ASP A 108 16.43 5.98 -0.20
CA ASP A 108 16.84 4.84 0.61
C ASP A 108 15.63 4.18 1.30
N LEU A 109 14.58 3.95 0.52
CA LEU A 109 13.40 3.21 0.93
C LEU A 109 13.56 1.73 0.56
N ARG A 110 13.02 0.84 1.38
CA ARG A 110 12.99 -0.60 1.13
C ARG A 110 11.58 -1.14 1.32
N VAL A 111 11.03 -1.74 0.27
CA VAL A 111 9.73 -2.40 0.33
C VAL A 111 9.88 -3.86 0.80
N GLU A 112 8.96 -4.34 1.62
CA GLU A 112 8.80 -5.76 1.91
C GLU A 112 8.07 -6.44 0.75
N PRO A 113 8.46 -7.66 0.34
CA PRO A 113 7.83 -8.34 -0.80
C PRO A 113 6.43 -8.90 -0.47
N GLU A 114 6.09 -9.07 0.80
CA GLU A 114 4.82 -9.63 1.24
C GLU A 114 3.71 -8.58 1.29
N ILE A 115 2.51 -8.97 0.82
CA ILE A 115 1.31 -8.13 0.97
C ILE A 115 1.04 -7.91 2.47
N PHE A 116 0.94 -6.65 2.85
CA PHE A 116 0.64 -6.24 4.22
C PHE A 116 -0.86 -6.12 4.49
N ASP A 117 -1.59 -5.51 3.56
CA ASP A 117 -3.04 -5.27 3.68
C ASP A 117 -3.71 -5.26 2.31
N LEU A 118 -5.00 -5.53 2.27
CA LEU A 118 -5.84 -5.45 1.07
C LEU A 118 -7.04 -4.57 1.36
N ASP A 119 -7.34 -3.66 0.44
CA ASP A 119 -8.51 -2.79 0.56
C ASP A 119 -9.18 -2.57 -0.80
N ARG A 120 -10.50 -2.62 -0.83
CA ARG A 120 -11.27 -2.31 -2.02
C ARG A 120 -12.22 -1.17 -1.72
N HIS A 121 -12.06 -0.06 -2.40
CA HIS A 121 -12.89 1.12 -2.20
C HIS A 121 -13.39 1.71 -3.51
N TRP A 122 -14.57 2.31 -3.44
CA TRP A 122 -15.22 2.93 -4.56
C TRP A 122 -14.73 4.35 -4.78
N ILE A 123 -14.33 4.65 -6.02
CA ILE A 123 -14.03 6.00 -6.48
C ILE A 123 -15.26 6.53 -7.20
N PRO A 124 -15.91 7.60 -6.72
CA PRO A 124 -17.07 8.17 -7.37
C PRO A 124 -16.70 8.78 -8.72
N GLU A 125 -17.68 8.81 -9.62
CA GLU A 125 -17.54 9.43 -10.93
C GLU A 125 -17.04 10.89 -10.82
N ARG A 126 -16.19 11.29 -11.78
CA ARG A 126 -15.60 12.63 -11.80
C ARG A 126 -15.33 13.11 -13.22
N GLY A 127 -16.10 14.10 -13.67
CA GLY A 127 -16.01 14.58 -15.05
C GLY A 127 -16.34 13.47 -16.03
N ASP A 128 -15.43 13.19 -16.95
CA ASP A 128 -15.59 12.13 -17.95
C ASP A 128 -15.12 10.74 -17.45
N ILE A 129 -14.65 10.65 -16.21
CA ILE A 129 -14.19 9.38 -15.63
C ILE A 129 -15.36 8.76 -14.86
N PRO A 130 -15.88 7.59 -15.29
CA PRO A 130 -16.94 6.90 -14.58
C PRO A 130 -16.51 6.44 -13.19
N GLY A 131 -17.48 6.22 -12.30
CA GLY A 131 -17.22 5.61 -11.02
C GLY A 131 -16.66 4.20 -11.19
N HIS A 132 -15.67 3.83 -10.39
CA HIS A 132 -14.95 2.56 -10.50
C HIS A 132 -14.36 2.10 -9.16
N TRP A 133 -13.92 0.84 -9.11
CA TRP A 133 -13.27 0.29 -7.93
C TRP A 133 -11.75 0.44 -8.00
N HIS A 134 -11.13 0.90 -6.92
CA HIS A 134 -9.72 0.68 -6.66
C HIS A 134 -9.54 -0.63 -5.88
N TRP A 135 -8.66 -1.49 -6.37
CA TRP A 135 -8.23 -2.73 -5.74
C TRP A 135 -6.81 -2.51 -5.21
N ASP A 136 -6.75 -1.99 -3.99
CA ASP A 136 -5.52 -1.47 -3.40
C ASP A 136 -4.75 -2.56 -2.67
N VAL A 137 -3.55 -2.88 -3.17
CA VAL A 137 -2.63 -3.85 -2.55
C VAL A 137 -1.56 -3.07 -1.80
N ARG A 138 -1.46 -3.28 -0.51
CA ARG A 138 -0.64 -2.46 0.39
C ARG A 138 0.58 -3.21 0.87
N TYR A 139 1.71 -2.52 0.89
CA TYR A 139 2.99 -3.07 1.27
C TYR A 139 3.63 -2.25 2.39
N VAL A 140 4.45 -2.88 3.22
CA VAL A 140 5.30 -2.16 4.17
C VAL A 140 6.50 -1.61 3.41
N VAL A 141 6.78 -0.33 3.64
CA VAL A 141 7.98 0.34 3.15
C VAL A 141 8.74 0.90 4.35
N HIS A 142 10.04 0.67 4.42
CA HIS A 142 10.91 1.14 5.49
C HIS A 142 11.73 2.33 5.02
N ALA A 143 11.75 3.42 5.77
CA ALA A 143 12.69 4.50 5.59
C ALA A 143 14.03 4.13 6.25
N GLU A 144 15.03 3.75 5.43
CA GLU A 144 16.37 3.36 5.91
C GLU A 144 17.35 4.54 5.92
N GLY A 145 17.03 5.60 5.17
CA GLY A 145 17.81 6.82 5.03
C GLY A 145 17.36 7.97 5.94
N ARG A 146 17.34 9.17 5.36
CA ARG A 146 16.84 10.39 6.00
C ARG A 146 15.32 10.37 6.05
N GLU A 147 14.75 11.01 7.07
CA GLU A 147 13.29 11.07 7.29
C GLU A 147 12.71 12.45 6.96
N ASP A 148 13.52 13.36 6.38
CA ASP A 148 13.10 14.71 5.96
C ASP A 148 12.37 14.58 4.62
N TYR A 149 11.06 14.65 4.64
CA TYR A 149 10.20 14.55 3.46
C TYR A 149 9.96 15.93 2.79
N VAL A 150 9.50 15.88 1.53
CA VAL A 150 9.08 17.05 0.77
C VAL A 150 7.61 16.90 0.40
N VAL A 151 6.80 17.91 0.75
CA VAL A 151 5.37 17.90 0.39
C VAL A 151 5.21 18.10 -1.11
N SER A 152 4.56 17.15 -1.79
CA SER A 152 4.27 17.22 -3.22
C SER A 152 3.07 18.15 -3.51
N GLU A 153 2.87 18.51 -4.79
CA GLU A 153 1.72 19.34 -5.20
C GLU A 153 0.36 18.61 -5.04
N GLU A 154 0.36 17.31 -4.94
CA GLU A 154 -0.85 16.48 -4.80
C GLU A 154 -1.38 16.43 -3.37
N SER A 155 -0.55 16.78 -2.39
CA SER A 155 -0.85 16.76 -0.96
C SER A 155 -1.06 18.17 -0.40
N HIS A 156 -1.88 18.29 0.64
CA HIS A 156 -1.91 19.50 1.47
C HIS A 156 -0.75 19.50 2.44
N ASP A 157 -0.41 18.34 2.98
CA ASP A 157 0.64 18.15 3.96
C ASP A 157 1.07 16.69 4.01
N LEU A 158 2.26 16.44 4.53
CA LEU A 158 2.78 15.13 4.91
C LEU A 158 3.15 15.17 6.38
N ALA A 159 2.94 14.08 7.10
CA ALA A 159 3.36 14.00 8.50
C ALA A 159 3.71 12.59 8.94
N TRP A 160 4.82 12.45 9.67
CA TRP A 160 5.09 11.28 10.48
C TRP A 160 4.12 11.24 11.66
N ARG A 161 3.19 10.29 11.65
CA ARG A 161 2.19 10.08 12.71
C ARG A 161 2.55 8.85 13.54
N SER A 162 2.44 8.98 14.87
CA SER A 162 2.57 7.80 15.74
C SER A 162 1.55 6.73 15.36
N ILE A 163 1.99 5.49 15.20
CA ILE A 163 1.12 4.37 14.84
C ILE A 163 0.07 4.13 15.93
N ASP A 164 0.46 4.26 17.20
CA ASP A 164 -0.49 4.18 18.32
C ASP A 164 -1.55 5.29 18.27
N ALA A 165 -1.16 6.50 17.85
CA ALA A 165 -2.11 7.59 17.66
C ALA A 165 -3.08 7.32 16.51
N VAL A 166 -2.61 6.77 15.38
CA VAL A 166 -3.47 6.35 14.26
C VAL A 166 -4.46 5.28 14.68
N LEU A 167 -4.02 4.31 15.48
CA LEU A 167 -4.86 3.25 16.02
C LEU A 167 -5.96 3.79 16.96
N ALA A 168 -5.61 4.76 17.79
CA ALA A 168 -6.51 5.34 18.80
C ALA A 168 -7.44 6.44 18.27
N ASP A 169 -7.14 7.03 17.10
CA ASP A 169 -7.88 8.16 16.54
C ASP A 169 -9.24 7.72 15.97
N PRO A 170 -10.37 8.17 16.54
CA PRO A 170 -11.70 7.89 15.99
C PRO A 170 -11.91 8.45 14.57
N GLY A 171 -11.14 9.47 14.18
CA GLY A 171 -11.16 10.08 12.85
C GLY A 171 -10.40 9.27 11.79
N SER A 172 -9.56 8.31 12.18
CA SER A 172 -8.93 7.37 11.26
C SER A 172 -9.99 6.43 10.67
N ASP A 173 -9.91 6.18 9.37
CA ASP A 173 -10.80 5.20 8.77
C ASP A 173 -10.49 3.77 9.22
N GLU A 174 -11.40 2.85 8.89
CA GLU A 174 -11.27 1.46 9.33
C GLU A 174 -10.01 0.79 8.77
N SER A 175 -9.65 1.08 7.51
CA SER A 175 -8.48 0.48 6.87
C SER A 175 -7.18 0.96 7.51
N MET A 176 -7.09 2.24 7.90
CA MET A 176 -5.95 2.80 8.61
C MET A 176 -5.77 2.17 9.98
N ARG A 177 -6.86 2.03 10.75
CA ARG A 177 -6.82 1.35 12.07
C ARG A 177 -6.46 -0.12 11.94
N ARG A 178 -6.95 -0.82 10.89
CA ARG A 178 -6.60 -2.21 10.59
C ARG A 178 -5.11 -2.36 10.35
N MET A 179 -4.51 -1.51 9.51
CA MET A 179 -3.07 -1.51 9.25
C MET A 179 -2.25 -1.22 10.51
N ALA A 180 -2.64 -0.21 11.30
CA ALA A 180 -1.97 0.10 12.56
C ALA A 180 -2.03 -1.09 13.55
N ALA A 181 -3.18 -1.76 13.66
CA ALA A 181 -3.33 -2.96 14.50
C ALA A 181 -2.48 -4.14 14.00
N LYS A 182 -2.40 -4.36 12.69
CA LYS A 182 -1.52 -5.39 12.09
C LYS A 182 -0.06 -5.11 12.39
N TRP A 183 0.37 -3.86 12.24
CA TRP A 183 1.74 -3.46 12.52
C TRP A 183 2.13 -3.70 13.97
N THR A 184 1.29 -3.25 14.91
CA THR A 184 1.53 -3.44 16.35
C THR A 184 1.64 -4.93 16.74
N LYS A 185 0.82 -5.80 16.13
CA LYS A 185 0.89 -7.25 16.37
C LYS A 185 2.20 -7.87 15.88
N ARG A 186 2.80 -7.36 14.78
CA ARG A 186 4.10 -7.86 14.28
C ARG A 186 5.22 -7.62 15.30
N GLY A 187 5.29 -6.39 15.85
CA GLY A 187 6.33 -6.04 16.83
C GLY A 187 6.27 -6.88 18.12
N THR A 188 5.10 -7.35 18.52
CA THR A 188 4.96 -8.23 19.70
C THR A 188 5.40 -9.67 19.41
N ALA A 189 5.28 -10.15 18.17
CA ALA A 189 5.68 -11.50 17.78
C ALA A 189 7.20 -11.66 17.62
N GLU A 190 7.91 -10.59 17.28
CA GLU A 190 9.39 -10.58 17.15
C GLU A 190 10.11 -10.43 18.53
N SER A 191 9.38 -10.05 19.56
CA SER A 191 9.91 -9.82 20.92
C SER A 191 9.64 -10.98 21.88
N ALA A 192 8.98 -12.06 21.44
CA ALA A 192 8.62 -13.24 22.21
C ALA A 192 9.40 -14.49 21.75
#